data_a2a11d44438c2d58b19e59532399aa88
#
_entry.id   a2a11d44438c2d58b19e59532399aa88
#
_cell.length_a   1.000
_cell.length_b   1.000
_cell.length_c   1.000
_cell.angle_alpha   90.00
_cell.angle_beta   90.00
_cell.angle_gamma   90.00
#
_symmetry.space_group_name_H-M   'P 1'
#
loop_
_entity.id
_entity.type
_entity.pdbx_description
1 polymer ?
#
loop_
_entity_poly.entity_id
_entity_poly.type
_entity_poly.pdbx_seq_one_letter_code
_entity_poly.pdbx_strand_id
1 'polypeptide(L)'
;MIYGIGIDLINSKRVEKLLNKFGDKFLFKVFSNEEIDNSKNSYNKALYFSKRFAGKEAFWKAISPNRENTLHFNEIEILSNENGKPYVNLIGITKNRVSDLEKSLNCKFNFHISISDEKPNALAFVIIFLAHLN
;
A
#
# COMPACT_ATOMS: atom_id res chain seq x y z
N MET A 1 -15.55 6.11 -13.22
CA MET A 1 -14.98 7.43 -12.88
C MET A 1 -13.75 7.24 -12.00
N ILE A 2 -12.70 7.96 -12.29
CA ILE A 2 -11.50 7.94 -11.45
C ILE A 2 -11.74 8.82 -10.23
N TYR A 3 -11.59 8.24 -9.05
CA TYR A 3 -11.68 8.96 -7.78
C TYR A 3 -10.35 9.61 -7.42
N GLY A 4 -9.25 8.86 -7.57
CA GLY A 4 -7.93 9.35 -7.24
C GLY A 4 -6.82 8.55 -7.89
N ILE A 5 -5.67 9.19 -7.99
CA ILE A 5 -4.44 8.56 -8.49
C ILE A 5 -3.31 8.87 -7.52
N GLY A 6 -2.39 7.93 -7.39
CA GLY A 6 -1.22 8.11 -6.56
C GLY A 6 -0.01 7.45 -7.19
N ILE A 7 1.13 8.07 -7.04
CA ILE A 7 2.40 7.56 -7.53
C ILE A 7 3.45 7.80 -6.44
N ASP A 8 4.33 6.83 -6.25
CA ASP A 8 5.43 6.96 -5.30
C ASP A 8 6.68 6.28 -5.82
N LEU A 9 7.80 6.94 -5.66
CA LEU A 9 9.13 6.45 -6.03
C LEU A 9 9.99 6.41 -4.77
N ILE A 10 10.60 5.26 -4.50
CA ILE A 10 11.46 5.09 -3.32
C ILE A 10 12.77 4.42 -3.71
N ASN A 11 13.86 4.85 -3.07
CA ASN A 11 15.15 4.19 -3.17
C ASN A 11 15.26 3.14 -2.04
N SER A 12 15.54 1.89 -2.40
CA SER A 12 15.61 0.79 -1.45
C SER A 12 16.69 0.97 -0.38
N LYS A 13 17.70 1.79 -0.62
CA LYS A 13 18.71 2.14 0.38
C LYS A 13 18.12 2.87 1.59
N ARG A 14 17.07 3.68 1.34
CA ARG A 14 16.33 4.34 2.42
C ARG A 14 15.64 3.33 3.33
N VAL A 15 14.98 2.33 2.74
CA VAL A 15 14.32 1.27 3.50
C VAL A 15 15.34 0.39 4.23
N GLU A 16 16.46 0.09 3.58
CA GLU A 16 17.55 -0.66 4.20
C GLU A 16 18.06 0.06 5.46
N LYS A 17 18.25 1.37 5.41
CA LYS A 17 18.65 2.17 6.57
C LYS A 17 17.62 2.10 7.70
N LEU A 18 16.32 2.17 7.36
CA LEU A 18 15.25 2.08 8.35
C LEU A 18 15.20 0.69 8.99
N LEU A 19 15.37 -0.37 8.20
CA LEU A 19 15.44 -1.75 8.70
C LEU A 19 16.63 -1.94 9.65
N ASN A 20 17.80 -1.42 9.28
CA ASN A 20 19.01 -1.54 10.09
C ASN A 20 18.92 -0.74 11.39
N LYS A 21 18.28 0.43 11.35
CA LYS A 21 18.18 1.31 12.51
C LYS A 21 17.09 0.89 13.49
N PHE A 22 15.92 0.50 13.00
CA PHE A 22 14.71 0.28 13.81
C PHE A 22 14.25 -1.18 13.84
N GLY A 23 14.69 -2.02 12.90
CA GLY A 23 14.33 -3.44 12.87
C GLY A 23 12.82 -3.68 12.88
N ASP A 24 12.39 -4.54 13.81
CA ASP A 24 10.98 -4.94 13.94
C ASP A 24 10.04 -3.76 14.22
N LYS A 25 10.53 -2.73 14.90
CA LYS A 25 9.74 -1.55 15.21
C LYS A 25 9.28 -0.84 13.93
N PHE A 26 10.15 -0.75 12.93
CA PHE A 26 9.79 -0.23 11.62
C PHE A 26 8.84 -1.19 10.88
N LEU A 27 9.15 -2.48 10.88
CA LEU A 27 8.35 -3.48 10.17
C LEU A 27 6.90 -3.51 10.66
N PHE A 28 6.68 -3.62 11.96
CA PHE A 28 5.32 -3.72 12.51
C PHE A 28 4.52 -2.43 12.42
N LYS A 29 5.21 -1.31 12.31
CA LYS A 29 4.52 -0.02 12.13
C LYS A 29 4.01 0.17 10.72
N VAL A 30 4.71 -0.35 9.72
CA VAL A 30 4.45 -0.06 8.30
C VAL A 30 3.82 -1.24 7.57
N PHE A 31 4.15 -2.48 7.96
CA PHE A 31 3.74 -3.68 7.23
C PHE A 31 2.86 -4.57 8.08
N SER A 32 1.94 -5.28 7.42
CA SER A 32 1.11 -6.29 8.07
C SER A 32 1.90 -7.58 8.32
N ASN A 33 1.34 -8.45 9.17
CA ASN A 33 1.92 -9.77 9.42
C ASN A 33 2.03 -10.60 8.13
N GLU A 34 1.03 -10.52 7.27
CA GLU A 34 1.02 -11.21 5.96
C GLU A 34 2.17 -10.74 5.08
N GLU A 35 2.39 -9.44 4.99
CA GLU A 35 3.48 -8.87 4.20
C GLU A 35 4.84 -9.29 4.75
N ILE A 36 4.99 -9.30 6.08
CA ILE A 36 6.25 -9.70 6.73
C ILE A 36 6.51 -11.18 6.49
N ASP A 37 5.50 -12.04 6.60
CA ASP A 37 5.63 -13.47 6.33
C ASP A 37 6.04 -13.73 4.87
N ASN A 38 5.41 -13.04 3.94
CA ASN A 38 5.72 -13.19 2.52
C ASN A 38 7.14 -12.73 2.18
N SER A 39 7.71 -11.81 2.97
CA SER A 39 9.09 -11.33 2.76
C SER A 39 10.14 -12.42 2.94
N LYS A 40 9.82 -13.48 3.67
CA LYS A 40 10.75 -14.59 3.93
C LYS A 40 11.17 -15.32 2.67
N ASN A 41 10.36 -15.23 1.61
CA ASN A 41 10.62 -15.84 0.31
C ASN A 41 11.43 -14.97 -0.63
N SER A 42 11.84 -13.77 -0.18
CA SER A 42 12.56 -12.82 -1.02
C SER A 42 14.06 -12.82 -0.74
N TYR A 43 14.88 -12.78 -1.81
CA TYR A 43 16.33 -12.62 -1.71
C TYR A 43 16.72 -11.22 -1.22
N ASN A 44 16.02 -10.20 -1.70
CA ASN A 44 16.33 -8.82 -1.39
C ASN A 44 15.19 -8.23 -0.55
N LYS A 45 15.36 -8.27 0.76
CA LYS A 45 14.32 -7.80 1.68
C LYS A 45 14.09 -6.30 1.56
N ALA A 46 15.14 -5.52 1.42
CA ALA A 46 15.01 -4.07 1.26
C ALA A 46 14.19 -3.72 0.02
N LEU A 47 14.44 -4.39 -1.10
CA LEU A 47 13.66 -4.17 -2.32
C LEU A 47 12.22 -4.66 -2.18
N TYR A 48 12.02 -5.83 -1.55
CA TYR A 48 10.69 -6.37 -1.28
C TYR A 48 9.85 -5.36 -0.50
N PHE A 49 10.36 -4.87 0.63
CA PHE A 49 9.65 -3.90 1.46
C PHE A 49 9.52 -2.54 0.78
N SER A 50 10.50 -2.14 -0.03
CA SER A 50 10.42 -0.88 -0.78
C SER A 50 9.26 -0.86 -1.76
N LYS A 51 9.03 -1.97 -2.48
CA LYS A 51 7.91 -2.08 -3.41
C LYS A 51 6.57 -1.97 -2.69
N ARG A 52 6.44 -2.60 -1.51
CA ARG A 52 5.23 -2.52 -0.69
C ARG A 52 5.05 -1.14 -0.09
N PHE A 53 6.13 -0.55 0.41
CA PHE A 53 6.09 0.81 0.95
C PHE A 53 5.63 1.81 -0.12
N ALA A 54 6.21 1.74 -1.32
CA ALA A 54 5.80 2.59 -2.43
C ALA A 54 4.31 2.40 -2.75
N GLY A 55 3.82 1.15 -2.74
CA GLY A 55 2.41 0.85 -2.94
C GLY A 55 1.50 1.49 -1.90
N LYS A 56 1.88 1.43 -0.63
CA LYS A 56 1.12 2.04 0.48
C LYS A 56 1.08 3.57 0.36
N GLU A 57 2.22 4.18 0.05
CA GLU A 57 2.31 5.62 -0.17
C GLU A 57 1.47 6.06 -1.38
N ALA A 58 1.55 5.31 -2.47
CA ALA A 58 0.75 5.60 -3.67
C ALA A 58 -0.75 5.47 -3.39
N PHE A 59 -1.15 4.43 -2.64
CA PHE A 59 -2.55 4.29 -2.20
C PHE A 59 -2.99 5.46 -1.33
N TRP A 60 -2.15 5.86 -0.38
CA TRP A 60 -2.41 7.00 0.49
C TRP A 60 -2.68 8.28 -0.32
N LYS A 61 -1.84 8.55 -1.30
CA LYS A 61 -2.01 9.72 -2.19
C LYS A 61 -3.30 9.62 -3.00
N ALA A 62 -3.66 8.43 -3.46
CA ALA A 62 -4.86 8.22 -4.27
C ALA A 62 -6.15 8.39 -3.46
N ILE A 63 -6.20 7.86 -2.24
CA ILE A 63 -7.38 7.97 -1.36
C ILE A 63 -7.44 9.33 -0.67
N SER A 64 -6.29 9.94 -0.39
CA SER A 64 -6.14 11.25 0.23
C SER A 64 -6.95 11.39 1.52
N PRO A 65 -6.65 10.61 2.57
CA PRO A 65 -7.45 10.62 3.79
C PRO A 65 -7.32 11.95 4.53
N ASN A 66 -8.38 12.35 5.24
CA ASN A 66 -8.31 13.52 6.09
C ASN A 66 -7.60 13.18 7.41
N ARG A 67 -7.21 14.22 8.17
CA ARG A 67 -6.46 14.05 9.43
C ARG A 67 -7.27 13.36 10.53
N GLU A 68 -8.58 13.56 10.54
CA GLU A 68 -9.47 13.01 11.57
C GLU A 68 -9.73 11.52 11.39
N ASN A 69 -9.73 11.06 10.12
CA ASN A 69 -9.97 9.68 9.74
C ASN A 69 -8.79 9.12 8.96
N THR A 70 -7.59 9.29 9.53
CA THR A 70 -6.36 8.82 8.90
C THR A 70 -6.32 7.30 8.81
N LEU A 71 -5.51 6.81 7.88
CA LEU A 71 -5.33 5.38 7.66
C LEU A 71 -4.01 4.91 8.28
N HIS A 72 -3.86 3.60 8.45
CA HIS A 72 -2.64 2.99 8.97
C HIS A 72 -1.95 2.18 7.89
N PHE A 73 -0.67 2.41 7.66
CA PHE A 73 0.10 1.71 6.62
C PHE A 73 0.09 0.20 6.80
N ASN A 74 0.19 -0.28 8.03
CA ASN A 74 0.17 -1.71 8.30
C ASN A 74 -1.20 -2.37 8.07
N GLU A 75 -2.21 -1.58 7.76
CA GLU A 75 -3.55 -2.03 7.41
C GLU A 75 -3.87 -1.84 5.92
N ILE A 76 -2.92 -1.33 5.14
CA ILE A 76 -2.98 -1.24 3.68
C ILE A 76 -2.04 -2.31 3.14
N GLU A 77 -2.55 -3.51 2.96
CA GLU A 77 -1.70 -4.62 2.49
C GLU A 77 -1.49 -4.56 0.99
N ILE A 78 -0.25 -4.69 0.57
CA ILE A 78 0.10 -4.85 -0.84
C ILE A 78 0.51 -6.31 -1.02
N LEU A 79 -0.40 -7.08 -1.55
CA LEU A 79 -0.24 -8.53 -1.73
C LEU A 79 -0.11 -8.86 -3.21
N SER A 80 0.24 -10.10 -3.51
CA SER A 80 0.32 -10.60 -4.89
C SER A 80 -0.55 -11.83 -5.04
N ASN A 81 -1.24 -11.94 -6.17
CA ASN A 81 -2.01 -13.13 -6.50
C ASN A 81 -1.09 -14.26 -6.98
N GLU A 82 -1.66 -15.39 -7.35
CA GLU A 82 -0.92 -16.58 -7.82
C GLU A 82 -0.02 -16.29 -9.03
N ASN A 83 -0.42 -15.34 -9.87
CA ASN A 83 0.34 -14.95 -11.06
C ASN A 83 1.34 -13.83 -10.78
N GLY A 84 1.51 -13.43 -9.52
CA GLY A 84 2.42 -12.36 -9.15
C GLY A 84 1.87 -10.95 -9.35
N LYS A 85 0.60 -10.82 -9.75
CA LYS A 85 -0.01 -9.50 -9.92
C LYS A 85 -0.31 -8.87 -8.56
N PRO A 86 0.17 -7.63 -8.32
CA PRO A 86 -0.10 -6.96 -7.05
C PRO A 86 -1.55 -6.50 -6.94
N TYR A 87 -2.05 -6.49 -5.71
CA TYR A 87 -3.36 -5.93 -5.39
C TYR A 87 -3.35 -5.34 -3.99
N VAL A 88 -4.29 -4.43 -3.73
CA VAL A 88 -4.47 -3.79 -2.43
C VAL A 88 -5.54 -4.52 -1.65
N ASN A 89 -5.23 -4.90 -0.41
CA ASN A 89 -6.19 -5.47 0.53
C ASN A 89 -6.21 -4.64 1.81
N LEU A 90 -7.38 -4.10 2.16
CA LEU A 90 -7.52 -3.29 3.36
C LEU A 90 -8.01 -4.16 4.51
N ILE A 91 -7.44 -3.92 5.69
CA ILE A 91 -7.82 -4.62 6.93
C ILE A 91 -8.05 -3.62 8.06
N GLY A 92 -8.65 -4.09 9.15
CA GLY A 92 -8.76 -3.35 10.40
C GLY A 92 -9.55 -2.04 10.29
N ILE A 93 -9.12 -1.07 11.06
CA ILE A 93 -9.73 0.27 11.12
C ILE A 93 -9.69 0.96 9.77
N THR A 94 -8.59 0.81 9.04
CA THR A 94 -8.44 1.38 7.70
C THR A 94 -9.52 0.88 6.75
N LYS A 95 -9.81 -0.41 6.76
CA LYS A 95 -10.90 -1.00 5.97
C LYS A 95 -12.25 -0.35 6.32
N ASN A 96 -12.53 -0.19 7.62
CA ASN A 96 -13.78 0.40 8.09
C ASN A 96 -13.90 1.86 7.66
N ARG A 97 -12.82 2.63 7.77
CA ARG A 97 -12.81 4.05 7.38
C ARG A 97 -13.02 4.24 5.88
N VAL A 98 -12.42 3.40 5.06
CA VAL A 98 -12.63 3.43 3.61
C VAL A 98 -14.06 3.02 3.27
N SER A 99 -14.60 2.00 3.95
CA SER A 99 -15.99 1.59 3.79
C SER A 99 -16.96 2.72 4.16
N ASP A 100 -16.70 3.46 5.23
CA ASP A 100 -17.51 4.62 5.62
C ASP A 100 -17.46 5.74 4.57
N LEU A 101 -16.30 5.94 3.98
CA LEU A 101 -16.15 6.90 2.86
C LEU A 101 -16.98 6.47 1.66
N GLU A 102 -16.95 5.18 1.30
CA GLU A 102 -17.79 4.64 0.22
C GLU A 102 -19.28 4.90 0.50
N LYS A 103 -19.72 4.64 1.73
CA LYS A 103 -21.10 4.90 2.14
C LYS A 103 -21.47 6.37 2.02
N SER A 104 -20.59 7.25 2.49
CA SER A 104 -20.84 8.72 2.42
C SER A 104 -20.96 9.23 0.99
N LEU A 105 -20.27 8.59 0.05
CA LEU A 105 -20.29 8.95 -1.37
C LEU A 105 -21.31 8.13 -2.19
N ASN A 106 -21.99 7.20 -1.55
CA ASN A 106 -22.89 6.24 -2.21
C ASN A 106 -22.21 5.55 -3.39
N CYS A 107 -21.06 4.95 -3.13
CA CYS A 107 -20.24 4.35 -4.17
C CYS A 107 -19.52 3.09 -3.68
N LYS A 108 -18.88 2.42 -4.64
CA LYS A 108 -17.87 1.39 -4.38
C LYS A 108 -16.57 1.78 -5.05
N PHE A 109 -15.47 1.55 -4.35
CA PHE A 109 -14.14 1.73 -4.89
C PHE A 109 -13.59 0.43 -5.48
N ASN A 110 -12.89 0.57 -6.58
CA ASN A 110 -12.03 -0.48 -7.12
C ASN A 110 -10.61 0.04 -7.15
N PHE A 111 -9.70 -0.72 -6.56
CA PHE A 111 -8.29 -0.35 -6.49
C PHE A 111 -7.50 -1.07 -7.56
N HIS A 112 -6.67 -0.32 -8.27
CA HIS A 112 -5.75 -0.87 -9.26
C HIS A 112 -4.34 -0.40 -8.92
N ILE A 113 -3.39 -1.31 -8.92
CA ILE A 113 -2.00 -1.00 -8.60
C ILE A 113 -1.07 -1.63 -9.61
N SER A 114 -0.03 -0.90 -9.96
CA SER A 114 1.09 -1.40 -10.74
C SER A 114 2.38 -1.04 -10.01
N ILE A 115 3.31 -1.97 -9.97
CA ILE A 115 4.60 -1.79 -9.31
C ILE A 115 5.70 -2.13 -10.31
N SER A 116 6.72 -1.29 -10.35
CA SER A 116 7.89 -1.51 -11.17
C SER A 116 9.14 -1.24 -10.32
N ASP A 117 10.19 -1.97 -10.59
CA ASP A 117 11.45 -1.73 -9.91
C ASP A 117 12.62 -1.83 -10.88
N GLU A 118 13.60 -0.98 -10.65
CA GLU A 118 14.90 -1.03 -11.29
C GLU A 118 15.90 -0.57 -10.23
N LYS A 119 16.65 -1.55 -9.71
CA LYS A 119 17.53 -1.32 -8.55
C LYS A 119 18.36 -0.05 -8.69
N PRO A 120 18.41 0.80 -7.65
CA PRO A 120 17.84 0.62 -6.31
C PRO A 120 16.42 1.16 -6.15
N ASN A 121 15.72 1.49 -7.22
CA ASN A 121 14.44 2.19 -7.19
C ASN A 121 13.25 1.24 -7.26
N ALA A 122 12.19 1.59 -6.55
CA ALA A 122 10.88 0.97 -6.67
C ALA A 122 9.85 2.07 -6.91
N LEU A 123 8.90 1.79 -7.82
CA LEU A 123 7.85 2.72 -8.23
C LEU A 123 6.52 2.02 -8.09
N ALA A 124 5.54 2.70 -7.50
CA ALA A 124 4.17 2.22 -7.47
C ALA A 124 3.22 3.27 -8.03
N PHE A 125 2.20 2.81 -8.72
CA PHE A 125 1.13 3.64 -9.26
C PHE A 125 -0.21 3.03 -8.88
N VAL A 126 -1.09 3.83 -8.26
CA VAL A 126 -2.41 3.40 -7.81
C VAL A 126 -3.46 4.25 -8.47
N ILE A 127 -4.50 3.60 -8.98
CA ILE A 127 -5.72 4.24 -9.47
C ILE A 127 -6.88 3.70 -8.64
N ILE A 128 -7.69 4.60 -8.11
CA ILE A 128 -8.95 4.25 -7.45
C ILE A 128 -10.10 4.66 -8.36
N PHE A 129 -10.87 3.67 -8.81
CA PHE A 129 -12.10 3.91 -9.56
C PHE A 129 -13.29 3.94 -8.60
N LEU A 130 -14.23 4.79 -8.93
CA LEU A 130 -15.48 4.95 -8.19
C LEU A 130 -16.63 4.56 -9.09
N ALA A 131 -17.49 3.65 -8.60
CA ALA A 131 -18.74 3.29 -9.23
C ALA A 131 -19.88 3.68 -8.30
N HIS A 132 -20.77 4.58 -8.75
CA HIS A 132 -21.93 4.98 -7.96
C HIS A 132 -22.92 3.83 -7.83
N LEU A 133 -23.50 3.70 -6.64
CA LEU A 133 -24.58 2.74 -6.38
C LEU A 133 -25.92 3.36 -6.75
N ASN A 134 -26.79 2.55 -7.32
CA ASN A 134 -28.15 2.97 -7.67
C ASN A 134 -29.11 2.79 -6.48
#